data_eb15d806dfee4b427279f4ce76c7938b
#
_entry.id   eb15d806dfee4b427279f4ce76c7938b
#
_cell.length_a   1.000
_cell.length_b   1.000
_cell.length_c   1.000
_cell.angle_alpha   90.00
_cell.angle_beta   90.00
_cell.angle_gamma   90.00
#
_symmetry.space_group_name_H-M   'P 1'
#
loop_
_entity.id
_entity.type
_entity.pdbx_description
1 polymer ?
#
loop_
_entity_poly.entity_id
_entity_poly.type
_entity_poly.pdbx_seq_one_letter_code
_entity_poly.pdbx_strand_id
1 'polypeptide(L)'
;MADQNPRIIVEKNPSQDRLDELKFKSWPKWGCSPGKYHLKYEAEEICYIVKGKVKVYPKSSSSSTAASSSSSSLDAQVDWSVEFGAGDIVTFPKGLSCTWDVSLSVDKHYIFRHN
;
A
#
# COMPACT_ATOMS: atom_id res chain seq x y z
N MET A 1 17.78 -10.97 -8.68
CA MET A 1 17.71 -10.54 -8.67
C MET A 1 16.92 -9.75 -8.80
N ALA A 2 16.73 -9.58 -9.16
CA ALA A 2 15.96 -8.84 -9.45
C ALA A 2 14.93 -8.64 -8.63
N ASP A 3 14.62 -9.10 -8.21
CA ASP A 3 13.64 -9.04 -7.55
C ASP A 3 13.62 -8.16 -6.55
N GLN A 4 14.14 -7.35 -6.60
CA GLN A 4 14.14 -6.47 -5.76
C GLN A 4 13.07 -5.54 -5.83
N ASN A 5 12.21 -5.58 -6.62
CA ASN A 5 11.11 -4.70 -6.72
C ASN A 5 10.22 -4.79 -5.56
N PRO A 6 9.94 -3.73 -4.88
CA PRO A 6 9.03 -3.75 -3.77
C PRO A 6 7.69 -4.15 -4.29
N ARG A 7 7.00 -4.95 -3.55
CA ARG A 7 5.76 -5.43 -4.00
C ARG A 7 4.70 -5.29 -2.97
N ILE A 8 3.59 -4.66 -3.28
CA ILE A 8 2.45 -4.55 -2.41
C ILE A 8 1.63 -5.82 -2.57
N ILE A 9 1.32 -6.47 -1.49
CA ILE A 9 0.54 -7.69 -1.53
C ILE A 9 -0.84 -7.40 -0.98
N VAL A 10 -1.88 -7.71 -1.75
CA VAL A 10 -3.25 -7.48 -1.32
C VAL A 10 -3.95 -8.83 -1.23
N GLU A 11 -4.48 -9.16 -0.05
CA GLU A 11 -5.24 -10.37 0.13
C GLU A 11 -6.70 -9.98 0.16
N LYS A 12 -7.42 -10.36 -0.88
CA LYS A 12 -8.84 -10.03 -0.97
C LYS A 12 -9.66 -11.07 -0.25
N ASN A 13 -10.63 -10.62 0.50
CA ASN A 13 -11.51 -11.54 1.21
C ASN A 13 -10.78 -12.61 2.00
N PRO A 14 -9.89 -12.23 2.89
CA PRO A 14 -9.19 -13.24 3.69
C PRO A 14 -10.17 -14.06 4.51
N SER A 15 -9.82 -15.29 4.79
CA SER A 15 -10.70 -16.16 5.56
C SER A 15 -10.75 -15.70 7.01
N GLN A 16 -11.75 -16.16 7.72
CA GLN A 16 -11.87 -15.83 9.12
C GLN A 16 -10.67 -16.38 9.89
N ASP A 17 -10.18 -17.55 9.50
CA ASP A 17 -9.01 -18.12 10.16
C ASP A 17 -7.80 -17.23 9.99
N ARG A 18 -7.64 -16.66 8.81
CA ARG A 18 -6.54 -15.77 8.54
C ARG A 18 -6.64 -14.54 9.44
N LEU A 19 -7.84 -13.99 9.56
CA LEU A 19 -8.03 -12.82 10.38
C LEU A 19 -7.80 -13.13 11.86
N ASP A 20 -8.25 -14.29 12.29
CA ASP A 20 -8.07 -14.69 13.68
C ASP A 20 -6.58 -14.85 13.97
N GLU A 21 -5.85 -15.39 13.01
CA GLU A 21 -4.45 -15.60 13.19
C GLU A 21 -3.69 -14.30 13.33
N LEU A 22 -4.09 -13.28 12.63
CA LEU A 22 -3.40 -12.01 12.69
C LEU A 22 -3.71 -11.23 13.95
N LYS A 23 -4.86 -11.47 14.56
CA LYS A 23 -5.27 -10.74 15.75
C LYS A 23 -5.21 -9.24 15.54
N PHE A 24 -5.67 -8.80 14.38
CA PHE A 24 -5.54 -7.41 14.01
C PHE A 24 -6.23 -6.46 14.96
N LYS A 25 -7.20 -6.91 15.72
CA LYS A 25 -7.91 -6.01 16.62
C LYS A 25 -7.01 -5.47 17.73
N SER A 26 -5.87 -6.12 17.94
CA SER A 26 -4.95 -5.65 18.95
C SER A 26 -3.94 -4.65 18.37
N TRP A 27 -3.96 -4.45 17.08
CA TRP A 27 -3.02 -3.55 16.43
C TRP A 27 -3.47 -2.10 16.56
N PRO A 28 -2.56 -1.16 16.46
CA PRO A 28 -2.94 0.25 16.45
C PRO A 28 -3.88 0.59 15.31
N LYS A 29 -4.59 1.68 15.44
CA LYS A 29 -5.51 2.11 14.42
C LYS A 29 -5.06 3.39 13.77
N TRP A 30 -5.45 3.60 12.55
CA TRP A 30 -5.11 4.81 11.83
C TRP A 30 -6.21 5.09 10.82
N GLY A 31 -6.43 6.34 10.55
CA GLY A 31 -7.44 6.69 9.57
C GLY A 31 -7.13 7.99 8.88
N CYS A 32 -7.80 8.22 7.76
CA CYS A 32 -7.63 9.47 7.06
C CYS A 32 -8.85 9.76 6.18
N SER A 33 -9.01 11.02 5.84
CA SER A 33 -10.12 11.42 4.98
C SER A 33 -9.74 11.26 3.52
N PRO A 34 -10.69 11.39 2.61
CA PRO A 34 -10.36 11.31 1.20
C PRO A 34 -9.31 12.34 0.82
N GLY A 35 -8.49 12.00 -0.13
CA GLY A 35 -7.42 12.90 -0.57
C GLY A 35 -6.22 12.12 -1.03
N LYS A 36 -5.16 12.82 -1.32
CA LYS A 36 -3.92 12.19 -1.77
C LYS A 36 -2.85 12.35 -0.72
N TYR A 37 -2.14 11.28 -0.44
CA TYR A 37 -1.13 11.27 0.59
C TYR A 37 0.13 10.62 0.05
N HIS A 38 1.27 11.24 0.29
CA HIS A 38 2.55 10.67 -0.14
C HIS A 38 3.18 9.99 1.06
N LEU A 39 3.48 8.72 0.92
CA LEU A 39 3.97 7.93 2.04
C LEU A 39 5.25 7.21 1.69
N LYS A 40 6.07 7.00 2.71
CA LYS A 40 7.26 6.20 2.55
C LYS A 40 7.30 5.23 3.71
N TYR A 41 7.52 3.94 3.42
CA TYR A 41 7.51 2.93 4.45
C TYR A 41 8.92 2.62 4.92
N GLU A 42 9.19 2.95 6.17
CA GLU A 42 10.51 2.71 6.74
C GLU A 42 10.64 1.28 7.23
N ALA A 43 9.54 0.59 7.36
CA ALA A 43 9.53 -0.81 7.76
C ALA A 43 8.38 -1.47 7.02
N GLU A 44 8.36 -2.78 6.96
CA GLU A 44 7.25 -3.47 6.35
C GLU A 44 6.00 -3.23 7.19
N GLU A 45 4.89 -2.91 6.57
CA GLU A 45 3.65 -2.68 7.28
C GLU A 45 2.58 -3.64 6.77
N ILE A 46 1.87 -4.28 7.68
CA ILE A 46 0.73 -5.09 7.33
C ILE A 46 -0.47 -4.40 7.92
N CYS A 47 -1.54 -4.27 7.16
CA CYS A 47 -2.73 -3.64 7.69
C CYS A 47 -3.99 -4.37 7.24
N TYR A 48 -5.03 -4.20 8.05
CA TYR A 48 -6.35 -4.71 7.73
C TYR A 48 -7.24 -3.48 7.56
N ILE A 49 -7.88 -3.35 6.41
CA ILE A 49 -8.69 -2.18 6.11
C ILE A 49 -10.10 -2.42 6.64
N VAL A 50 -10.50 -1.66 7.63
CA VAL A 50 -11.81 -1.80 8.21
C VAL A 50 -12.85 -1.12 7.35
N LYS A 51 -12.51 0.03 6.79
CA LYS A 51 -13.41 0.67 5.86
C LYS A 51 -12.64 1.62 4.97
N GLY A 52 -13.21 1.98 3.85
CA GLY A 52 -12.60 2.92 2.93
C GLY A 52 -12.25 2.29 1.61
N LYS A 53 -11.67 3.09 0.75
CA LYS A 53 -11.23 2.64 -0.56
C LYS A 53 -10.04 3.47 -1.00
N VAL A 54 -9.02 2.81 -1.48
CA VAL A 54 -7.75 3.45 -1.80
C VAL A 54 -7.16 2.89 -3.07
N LYS A 55 -6.55 3.75 -3.85
CA LYS A 55 -5.75 3.33 -4.96
C LYS A 55 -4.33 3.81 -4.68
N VAL A 56 -3.36 2.94 -4.75
CA VAL A 56 -1.99 3.27 -4.41
C VAL A 56 -1.14 3.26 -5.67
N TYR A 57 -0.36 4.32 -5.85
CA TYR A 57 0.52 4.44 -6.99
C TYR A 57 1.96 4.36 -6.49
N PRO A 58 2.61 3.20 -6.63
CA PRO A 58 3.99 3.08 -6.17
C PRO A 58 4.93 3.94 -7.00
N LYS A 59 5.94 4.50 -6.36
CA LYS A 59 6.90 5.25 -7.08
C LYS A 59 8.06 4.39 -7.42
N SER A 60 8.53 4.53 -8.61
CA SER A 60 9.67 3.78 -9.01
C SER A 60 10.89 4.53 -8.56
N SER A 61 11.68 3.90 -7.81
CA SER A 61 12.80 4.59 -7.32
C SER A 61 13.77 4.91 -8.36
N SER A 62 13.86 4.11 -9.31
CA SER A 62 14.91 4.36 -10.20
C SER A 62 14.58 5.47 -11.01
N SER A 63 13.49 5.78 -10.99
CA SER A 63 13.19 6.68 -11.88
C SER A 63 13.88 7.80 -11.86
N SER A 64 14.30 7.91 -11.04
CA SER A 64 14.85 8.99 -11.04
C SER A 64 15.22 9.36 -12.22
N THR A 65 15.65 8.93 -12.70
CA THR A 65 16.13 9.34 -13.77
C THR A 65 15.31 9.61 -14.62
N ALA A 66 15.20 9.35 -14.79
CA ALA A 66 14.62 9.57 -15.70
C ALA A 66 13.85 10.26 -15.94
N ALA A 67 13.97 10.38 -15.64
CA ALA A 67 13.31 10.85 -15.95
C ALA A 67 13.04 11.27 -16.91
N SER A 68 13.37 11.37 -16.90
CA SER A 68 13.18 11.68 -17.66
C SER A 68 12.46 11.57 -18.49
N SER A 69 12.47 11.47 -18.59
CA SER A 69 11.99 11.39 -19.39
C SER A 69 10.98 11.48 -19.71
N SER A 70 10.89 11.58 -19.43
CA SER A 70 10.05 11.67 -19.68
C SER A 70 9.18 11.42 -20.31
N SER A 71 9.04 11.56 -20.36
CA SER A 71 8.23 11.48 -21.02
C SER A 71 7.61 10.46 -21.33
N SER A 72 7.78 10.12 -21.57
CA SER A 72 7.26 9.19 -22.05
C SER A 72 6.75 8.42 -21.24
N SER A 73 6.98 8.39 -20.80
CA SER A 73 6.61 7.72 -20.17
C SER A 73 5.59 7.63 -19.71
N LEU A 74 5.32 8.22 -19.65
CA LEU A 74 4.29 8.35 -19.21
C LEU A 74 3.59 7.31 -19.13
N ASP A 75 3.41 7.02 -19.73
CA ASP A 75 2.56 6.11 -19.85
C ASP A 75 2.86 5.02 -19.14
N ALA A 76 3.87 4.73 -19.12
CA ALA A 76 4.16 3.58 -18.63
C ALA A 76 3.69 3.48 -17.30
N GLN A 77 3.86 4.32 -16.62
CA GLN A 77 3.59 4.12 -15.42
C GLN A 77 2.29 4.12 -15.09
N VAL A 78 1.67 4.60 -15.82
CA VAL A 78 0.41 4.66 -15.58
C VAL A 78 -0.21 3.53 -15.09
N ASP A 79 0.17 2.44 -15.45
CA ASP A 79 -0.55 1.36 -15.12
C ASP A 79 -0.17 0.73 -13.89
N TRP A 80 0.62 1.23 -13.13
CA TRP A 80 1.00 0.53 -12.00
C TRP A 80 0.27 1.06 -10.80
N SER A 81 -0.86 0.61 -10.52
CA SER A 81 -1.57 0.97 -9.32
C SER A 81 -2.17 -0.27 -8.68
N VAL A 82 -2.40 -0.18 -7.39
CA VAL A 82 -2.98 -1.26 -6.63
C VAL A 82 -4.19 -0.71 -5.89
N GLU A 83 -5.30 -1.40 -5.96
CA GLU A 83 -6.52 -0.92 -5.33
C GLU A 83 -6.95 -1.86 -4.23
N PHE A 84 -7.40 -1.33 -3.11
CA PHE A 84 -7.90 -2.14 -2.04
C PHE A 84 -8.92 -1.37 -1.22
N GLY A 85 -9.63 -2.06 -0.38
CA GLY A 85 -10.65 -1.42 0.41
C GLY A 85 -11.08 -2.28 1.58
N ALA A 86 -12.22 -1.96 2.12
CA ALA A 86 -12.72 -2.61 3.33
C ALA A 86 -12.68 -4.12 3.20
N GLY A 87 -12.15 -4.76 4.20
CA GLY A 87 -12.06 -6.21 4.25
C GLY A 87 -10.77 -6.80 3.71
N ASP A 88 -9.90 -5.99 3.17
CA ASP A 88 -8.66 -6.48 2.59
C ASP A 88 -7.49 -6.42 3.56
N ILE A 89 -6.55 -7.35 3.43
CA ILE A 89 -5.30 -7.30 4.17
C ILE A 89 -4.26 -6.85 3.16
N VAL A 90 -3.47 -5.85 3.50
CA VAL A 90 -2.47 -5.30 2.58
C VAL A 90 -1.11 -5.26 3.24
N THR A 91 -0.10 -5.72 2.55
CA THR A 91 1.27 -5.69 3.04
C THR A 91 2.09 -4.76 2.17
N PHE A 92 2.71 -3.76 2.80
CA PHE A 92 3.54 -2.80 2.11
C PHE A 92 5.00 -3.08 2.44
N PRO A 93 5.86 -3.22 1.46
CA PRO A 93 7.25 -3.58 1.76
C PRO A 93 8.07 -2.41 2.28
N LYS A 94 9.09 -2.72 3.04
CA LYS A 94 9.99 -1.71 3.54
C LYS A 94 10.63 -1.01 2.36
N GLY A 95 10.78 0.27 2.43
CA GLY A 95 11.45 1.06 1.40
C GLY A 95 10.51 1.58 0.31
N LEU A 96 9.27 1.17 0.35
CA LEU A 96 8.33 1.64 -0.66
C LEU A 96 7.98 3.11 -0.50
N SER A 97 7.98 3.84 -1.58
CA SER A 97 7.44 5.19 -1.61
C SER A 97 6.23 5.14 -2.53
N CYS A 98 5.17 5.75 -2.15
CA CYS A 98 3.95 5.70 -2.95
C CYS A 98 3.03 6.85 -2.67
N THR A 99 2.00 6.96 -3.49
CA THR A 99 0.95 7.95 -3.27
C THR A 99 -0.35 7.18 -3.05
N TRP A 100 -1.03 7.49 -1.97
CA TRP A 100 -2.35 6.93 -1.69
C TRP A 100 -3.38 7.91 -2.21
N ASP A 101 -4.29 7.43 -3.05
CA ASP A 101 -5.38 8.24 -3.51
C ASP A 101 -6.61 7.66 -2.84
N VAL A 102 -7.09 8.32 -1.80
CA VAL A 102 -8.17 7.81 -0.98
C VAL A 102 -9.49 8.38 -1.47
N SER A 103 -10.37 7.51 -1.95
CA SER A 103 -11.66 7.96 -2.43
C SER A 103 -12.74 7.86 -1.36
N LEU A 104 -12.60 6.95 -0.41
CA LEU A 104 -13.51 6.84 0.72
C LEU A 104 -12.66 6.80 1.98
N SER A 105 -13.07 7.54 2.99
CA SER A 105 -12.29 7.63 4.23
C SER A 105 -11.86 6.26 4.72
N VAL A 106 -10.63 6.17 5.13
CA VAL A 106 -10.03 4.91 5.53
C VAL A 106 -9.91 4.78 7.03
N ASP A 107 -10.25 3.60 7.54
CA ASP A 107 -9.91 3.21 8.90
C ASP A 107 -9.21 1.89 8.76
N LYS A 108 -8.09 1.74 9.41
CA LYS A 108 -7.34 0.49 9.35
C LYS A 108 -6.66 0.19 10.66
N HIS A 109 -6.35 -1.09 10.87
CA HIS A 109 -5.46 -1.52 11.93
C HIS A 109 -4.16 -1.85 11.23
N TYR A 110 -3.02 -1.55 11.86
CA TYR A 110 -1.74 -1.79 11.20
C TYR A 110 -0.69 -2.23 12.18
N ILE A 111 0.35 -2.84 11.68
CA ILE A 111 1.47 -3.21 12.50
C ILE A 111 2.71 -3.22 11.63
N PHE A 112 3.83 -2.81 12.18
CA PHE A 112 5.08 -2.83 11.44
C PHE A 112 5.83 -4.10 11.78
N ARG A 113 6.53 -4.64 10.83
CA ARG A 113 7.37 -5.79 11.05
C ARG A 113 8.79 -5.42 10.82
N HIS A 114 9.60 -5.66 11.81
CA HIS A 114 11.02 -5.36 11.70
C HIS A 114 11.75 -6.68 11.67
N ASN A 115 12.58 -6.86 10.71
CA ASN A 115 13.29 -8.09 10.69
C ASN A 115 14.70 -7.86 10.91
#